data_bd1fd7547411e6841fb98ec9c16b1e84
#
_entry.id   bd1fd7547411e6841fb98ec9c16b1e84
#
_cell.length_a   1.000
_cell.length_b   1.000
_cell.length_c   1.000
_cell.angle_alpha   90.00
_cell.angle_beta   90.00
_cell.angle_gamma   90.00
#
_symmetry.space_group_name_H-M   'P 1'
#
loop_
_entity.id
_entity.type
_entity.pdbx_description
1 polymer ?
#
loop_
_entity_poly.entity_id
_entity_poly.type
_entity_poly.pdbx_seq_one_letter_code
_entity_poly.pdbx_strand_id
1 'polypeptide(L)'
;MKSFGAYISKYLASFAAFILLLLFINVIIFAVAFHKTVTEDYGATSPRTMLERTAASVTHDALSEEAAQRLREQNIWALYLTPDGNCFWAFDLPAEIPQSYTIQDVALFSKGYLADYPVFVWNTADGLLVLGYPKNSYMKLTSNYYSIATIQRITLFLIGMLGTDII
;
A
#
# COMPACT_ATOMS: atom_id res chain seq x y z
N MET A 1 4.85 -31.05 -55.47
CA MET A 1 3.76 -30.28 -54.82
C MET A 1 4.09 -30.10 -53.34
N LYS A 2 4.77 -29.02 -52.98
CA LYS A 2 4.90 -28.67 -51.54
C LYS A 2 3.53 -28.23 -51.09
N SER A 3 2.95 -28.98 -50.18
CA SER A 3 1.55 -29.03 -49.86
C SER A 3 1.03 -27.67 -49.34
N PHE A 4 -0.15 -27.29 -49.78
CA PHE A 4 -0.99 -26.21 -49.25
C PHE A 4 -0.95 -26.13 -47.72
N GLY A 5 -0.86 -27.28 -47.03
CA GLY A 5 -0.66 -27.38 -45.58
C GLY A 5 0.62 -26.73 -45.06
N ALA A 6 1.71 -26.75 -45.81
CA ALA A 6 2.96 -26.10 -45.35
C ALA A 6 2.89 -24.58 -45.40
N TYR A 7 2.08 -24.01 -46.31
CA TYR A 7 1.83 -22.56 -46.33
C TYR A 7 0.94 -22.15 -45.18
N ILE A 8 -0.16 -22.85 -44.90
CA ILE A 8 -1.04 -22.59 -43.80
C ILE A 8 -0.28 -22.65 -42.48
N SER A 9 0.54 -23.69 -42.27
CA SER A 9 1.35 -23.85 -41.07
C SER A 9 2.31 -22.67 -40.85
N LYS A 10 2.95 -22.15 -41.92
CA LYS A 10 3.84 -20.98 -41.81
C LYS A 10 3.07 -19.73 -41.46
N TYR A 11 1.89 -19.48 -42.04
CA TYR A 11 1.05 -18.35 -41.71
C TYR A 11 0.57 -18.41 -40.24
N LEU A 12 0.14 -19.60 -39.80
CA LEU A 12 -0.31 -19.82 -38.44
C LEU A 12 0.82 -19.59 -37.42
N ALA A 13 2.01 -20.10 -37.71
CA ALA A 13 3.21 -19.91 -36.89
C ALA A 13 3.62 -18.42 -36.83
N SER A 14 3.60 -17.73 -37.98
CA SER A 14 3.90 -16.30 -38.05
C SER A 14 2.87 -15.46 -37.25
N PHE A 15 1.58 -15.79 -37.36
CA PHE A 15 0.53 -15.14 -36.61
C PHE A 15 0.64 -15.38 -35.09
N ALA A 16 0.92 -16.62 -34.69
CA ALA A 16 1.19 -16.96 -33.31
C ALA A 16 2.42 -16.21 -32.75
N ALA A 17 3.50 -16.15 -33.51
CA ALA A 17 4.70 -15.40 -33.14
C ALA A 17 4.40 -13.89 -32.99
N PHE A 18 3.58 -13.32 -33.86
CA PHE A 18 3.16 -11.94 -33.78
C PHE A 18 2.33 -11.67 -32.50
N ILE A 19 1.38 -12.55 -32.18
CA ILE A 19 0.60 -12.45 -30.94
C ILE A 19 1.51 -12.52 -29.72
N LEU A 20 2.44 -13.48 -29.68
CA LEU A 20 3.39 -13.62 -28.58
C LEU A 20 4.27 -12.37 -28.43
N LEU A 21 4.72 -11.80 -29.54
CA LEU A 21 5.48 -10.54 -29.53
C LEU A 21 4.66 -9.39 -28.94
N LEU A 22 3.39 -9.25 -29.33
CA LEU A 22 2.50 -8.23 -28.77
C LEU A 22 2.28 -8.43 -27.28
N LEU A 23 2.03 -9.65 -26.84
CA LEU A 23 1.89 -9.98 -25.42
C LEU A 23 3.16 -9.63 -24.64
N PHE A 24 4.33 -9.97 -25.17
CA PHE A 24 5.62 -9.65 -24.57
C PHE A 24 5.83 -8.14 -24.42
N ILE A 25 5.53 -7.36 -25.47
CA ILE A 25 5.60 -5.90 -25.44
C ILE A 25 4.64 -5.33 -24.36
N ASN A 26 3.39 -5.82 -24.29
CA ASN A 26 2.44 -5.40 -23.29
C ASN A 26 2.90 -5.70 -21.86
N VAL A 27 3.51 -6.86 -21.64
CA VAL A 27 4.09 -7.23 -20.33
C VAL A 27 5.22 -6.29 -19.95
N ILE A 28 6.11 -5.92 -20.89
CA ILE A 28 7.18 -4.96 -20.62
C ILE A 28 6.62 -3.58 -20.28
N ILE A 29 5.66 -3.07 -21.07
CA ILE A 29 5.03 -1.78 -20.83
C ILE A 29 4.37 -1.77 -19.44
N PHE A 30 3.61 -2.83 -19.13
CA PHE A 30 2.98 -2.98 -17.81
C PHE A 30 4.02 -3.02 -16.68
N ALA A 31 5.08 -3.82 -16.83
CA ALA A 31 6.13 -3.94 -15.82
C ALA A 31 6.84 -2.60 -15.56
N VAL A 32 7.16 -1.83 -16.62
CA VAL A 32 7.79 -0.52 -16.50
C VAL A 32 6.84 0.49 -15.83
N ALA A 33 5.57 0.54 -16.27
CA ALA A 33 4.57 1.44 -15.69
C ALA A 33 4.30 1.09 -14.22
N PHE A 34 4.15 -0.20 -13.91
CA PHE A 34 3.94 -0.69 -12.56
C PHE A 34 5.13 -0.38 -11.64
N HIS A 35 6.37 -0.66 -12.13
CA HIS A 35 7.58 -0.36 -11.38
C HIS A 35 7.68 1.14 -11.05
N LYS A 36 7.43 2.00 -12.03
CA LYS A 36 7.42 3.45 -11.82
C LYS A 36 6.39 3.86 -10.76
N THR A 37 5.14 3.44 -10.90
CA THR A 37 4.06 3.78 -9.96
C THR A 37 4.35 3.29 -8.54
N VAL A 38 4.86 2.05 -8.39
CA VAL A 38 5.09 1.46 -7.07
C VAL A 38 6.36 2.00 -6.41
N THR A 39 7.41 2.28 -7.18
CA THR A 39 8.71 2.63 -6.61
C THR A 39 8.89 4.14 -6.43
N GLU A 40 8.45 4.94 -7.39
CA GLU A 40 8.64 6.38 -7.38
C GLU A 40 7.50 7.09 -6.61
N ASP A 41 6.24 6.76 -6.94
CA ASP A 41 5.09 7.47 -6.36
C ASP A 41 4.69 6.91 -4.99
N TYR A 42 4.64 5.60 -4.84
CA TYR A 42 4.16 4.96 -3.61
C TYR A 42 5.25 4.81 -2.55
N GLY A 43 6.50 4.52 -2.95
CA GLY A 43 7.60 4.30 -1.99
C GLY A 43 7.97 5.55 -1.18
N ALA A 44 8.02 6.73 -1.83
CA ALA A 44 8.40 7.98 -1.20
C ALA A 44 7.28 8.58 -0.33
N THR A 45 6.01 8.38 -0.71
CA THR A 45 4.83 8.95 -0.05
C THR A 45 4.00 7.92 0.72
N SER A 46 4.49 6.69 0.84
CA SER A 46 3.77 5.64 1.55
C SER A 46 3.51 6.05 3.02
N PRO A 47 2.37 5.67 3.59
CA PRO A 47 2.05 5.98 4.98
C PRO A 47 3.12 5.53 5.97
N ARG A 48 3.78 4.42 5.69
CA ARG A 48 4.89 3.93 6.52
C ARG A 48 6.08 4.86 6.48
N THR A 49 6.52 5.27 5.29
CA THR A 49 7.65 6.20 5.14
C THR A 49 7.35 7.55 5.77
N MET A 50 6.11 8.05 5.63
CA MET A 50 5.68 9.28 6.27
C MET A 50 5.69 9.16 7.80
N LEU A 51 5.18 8.06 8.36
CA LEU A 51 5.23 7.79 9.79
C LEU A 51 6.67 7.74 10.32
N GLU A 52 7.55 6.98 9.68
CA GLU A 52 8.95 6.84 10.09
C GLU A 52 9.68 8.20 10.07
N ARG A 53 9.50 8.98 9.01
CA ARG A 53 10.11 10.32 8.88
C ARG A 53 9.52 11.31 9.89
N THR A 54 8.22 11.29 10.09
CA THR A 54 7.57 12.17 11.05
C THR A 54 7.96 11.79 12.46
N ALA A 55 7.95 10.51 12.82
CA ALA A 55 8.39 10.03 14.14
C ALA A 55 9.83 10.40 14.45
N ALA A 56 10.74 10.33 13.45
CA ALA A 56 12.14 10.73 13.62
C ALA A 56 12.32 12.24 13.82
N SER A 57 11.35 13.06 13.44
CA SER A 57 11.36 14.53 13.56
C SER A 57 10.48 15.07 14.68
N VAL A 58 9.76 14.19 15.39
CA VAL A 58 9.00 14.54 16.59
C VAL A 58 9.99 14.68 17.75
N THR A 59 10.08 15.90 18.30
CA THR A 59 10.64 16.14 19.63
C THR A 59 9.53 16.04 20.67
N HIS A 60 9.89 15.88 21.94
CA HIS A 60 8.92 15.65 23.02
C HIS A 60 7.74 16.68 23.03
N ASP A 61 7.94 17.90 22.54
CA ASP A 61 6.96 18.98 22.67
C ASP A 61 6.32 19.47 21.37
N ALA A 62 6.86 19.11 20.19
CA ALA A 62 6.35 19.61 18.93
C ALA A 62 6.82 18.83 17.69
N LEU A 63 6.06 19.00 16.61
CA LEU A 63 6.42 18.60 15.27
C LEU A 63 7.43 19.60 14.69
N SER A 64 8.50 19.13 14.02
CA SER A 64 9.43 20.05 13.33
C SER A 64 8.73 20.77 12.17
N GLU A 65 9.15 22.01 11.85
CA GLU A 65 8.56 22.77 10.75
C GLU A 65 8.65 22.06 9.41
N GLU A 66 9.76 21.35 9.18
CA GLU A 66 9.93 20.52 7.97
C GLU A 66 8.92 19.36 7.89
N ALA A 67 8.63 18.71 9.02
CA ALA A 67 7.62 17.66 9.07
C ALA A 67 6.22 18.24 8.90
N ALA A 68 5.93 19.37 9.53
CA ALA A 68 4.68 20.09 9.38
C ALA A 68 4.42 20.49 7.91
N GLN A 69 5.44 21.00 7.22
CA GLN A 69 5.36 21.34 5.80
C GLN A 69 5.01 20.13 4.94
N ARG A 70 5.71 19.00 5.14
CA ARG A 70 5.43 17.75 4.40
C ARG A 70 4.01 17.22 4.62
N LEU A 71 3.52 17.30 5.85
CA LEU A 71 2.15 16.89 6.17
C LEU A 71 1.12 17.80 5.50
N ARG A 72 1.34 19.12 5.51
CA ARG A 72 0.47 20.12 4.86
C ARG A 72 0.36 19.88 3.35
N GLU A 73 1.48 19.63 2.67
CA GLU A 73 1.51 19.37 1.23
C GLU A 73 0.65 18.18 0.80
N GLN A 74 0.42 17.23 1.70
CA GLN A 74 -0.41 16.05 1.46
C GLN A 74 -1.77 16.09 2.17
N ASN A 75 -2.12 17.20 2.81
CA ASN A 75 -3.33 17.34 3.63
C ASN A 75 -3.45 16.26 4.71
N ILE A 76 -2.33 15.89 5.33
CA ILE A 76 -2.26 14.90 6.41
C ILE A 76 -2.31 15.65 7.73
N TRP A 77 -3.25 15.28 8.59
CA TRP A 77 -3.27 15.74 9.97
C TRP A 77 -2.50 14.78 10.89
N ALA A 78 -2.01 15.29 11.99
CA ALA A 78 -1.30 14.49 12.98
C ALA A 78 -1.86 14.68 14.39
N LEU A 79 -1.79 13.60 15.17
CA LEU A 79 -2.19 13.56 16.56
C LEU A 79 -1.13 12.75 17.33
N TYR A 80 -0.67 13.30 18.44
CA TYR A 80 0.23 12.59 19.34
C TYR A 80 -0.49 12.29 20.66
N LEU A 81 -0.62 11.02 20.97
CA LEU A 81 -1.30 10.54 22.18
C LEU A 81 -0.29 10.12 23.24
N THR A 82 -0.54 10.54 24.46
CA THR A 82 0.15 10.01 25.64
C THR A 82 -0.25 8.55 25.92
N PRO A 83 0.49 7.81 26.75
CA PRO A 83 0.12 6.45 27.16
C PRO A 83 -1.29 6.36 27.79
N ASP A 84 -1.77 7.44 28.39
CA ASP A 84 -3.12 7.52 28.98
C ASP A 84 -4.22 7.79 27.93
N GLY A 85 -3.87 7.91 26.65
CA GLY A 85 -4.81 8.13 25.55
C GLY A 85 -5.26 9.58 25.37
N ASN A 86 -4.62 10.54 26.03
CA ASN A 86 -4.91 11.95 25.86
C ASN A 86 -4.04 12.59 24.77
N CYS A 87 -4.62 13.54 24.04
CA CYS A 87 -3.87 14.33 23.09
C CYS A 87 -2.82 15.19 23.80
N PHE A 88 -1.56 15.00 23.45
CA PHE A 88 -0.48 15.85 23.91
C PHE A 88 -0.30 17.06 22.98
N TRP A 89 -0.28 16.82 21.69
CA TRP A 89 -0.33 17.86 20.66
C TRP A 89 -1.06 17.35 19.40
N ALA A 90 -1.57 18.28 18.61
CA ALA A 90 -2.24 17.99 17.35
C ALA A 90 -1.79 18.98 16.27
N PHE A 91 -1.82 18.53 15.02
CA PHE A 91 -1.48 19.32 13.83
C PHE A 91 -2.57 19.17 12.78
N ASP A 92 -3.13 20.30 12.33
CA ASP A 92 -4.21 20.39 11.35
C ASP A 92 -5.38 19.40 11.62
N LEU A 93 -5.69 19.16 12.90
CA LEU A 93 -6.69 18.19 13.36
C LEU A 93 -8.11 18.66 12.98
N PRO A 94 -8.89 17.83 12.23
CA PRO A 94 -10.29 18.14 11.95
C PRO A 94 -11.11 18.26 13.24
N ALA A 95 -12.08 19.16 13.25
CA ALA A 95 -12.89 19.48 14.43
C ALA A 95 -13.72 18.28 14.95
N GLU A 96 -14.05 17.33 14.07
CA GLU A 96 -14.78 16.11 14.42
C GLU A 96 -13.93 15.03 15.10
N ILE A 97 -12.60 15.22 15.17
CA ILE A 97 -11.69 14.23 15.77
C ILE A 97 -11.54 14.49 17.26
N PRO A 98 -11.88 13.52 18.14
CA PRO A 98 -11.70 13.66 19.59
C PRO A 98 -10.23 13.81 19.97
N GLN A 99 -9.99 14.39 21.15
CA GLN A 99 -8.65 14.59 21.71
C GLN A 99 -8.34 13.64 22.89
N SER A 100 -9.24 12.71 23.19
CA SER A 100 -9.04 11.72 24.24
C SER A 100 -9.64 10.38 23.80
N TYR A 101 -8.93 9.31 24.05
CA TYR A 101 -9.25 7.97 23.59
C TYR A 101 -9.03 6.95 24.68
N THR A 102 -9.89 5.95 24.72
CA THR A 102 -9.65 4.74 25.51
C THR A 102 -8.73 3.78 24.76
N ILE A 103 -8.17 2.81 25.46
CA ILE A 103 -7.40 1.72 24.86
C ILE A 103 -8.21 0.98 23.77
N GLN A 104 -9.53 0.82 23.98
CA GLN A 104 -10.41 0.19 22.99
C GLN A 104 -10.52 1.03 21.72
N ASP A 105 -10.68 2.34 21.85
CA ASP A 105 -10.75 3.26 20.71
C ASP A 105 -9.47 3.20 19.88
N VAL A 106 -8.31 3.26 20.53
CA VAL A 106 -7.00 3.15 19.86
C VAL A 106 -6.87 1.81 19.15
N ALA A 107 -7.26 0.70 19.79
CA ALA A 107 -7.20 -0.63 19.17
C ALA A 107 -8.13 -0.76 17.95
N LEU A 108 -9.25 -0.06 17.94
CA LEU A 108 -10.18 -0.04 16.81
C LEU A 108 -9.65 0.80 15.66
N PHE A 109 -9.33 2.08 15.88
CA PHE A 109 -8.93 2.95 14.77
C PHE A 109 -7.53 2.60 14.21
N SER A 110 -6.62 2.06 15.01
CA SER A 110 -5.29 1.66 14.54
C SER A 110 -5.32 0.65 13.39
N LYS A 111 -6.38 -0.16 13.34
CA LYS A 111 -6.61 -1.14 12.27
C LYS A 111 -7.27 -0.56 11.02
N GLY A 112 -7.88 0.63 11.12
CA GLY A 112 -8.74 1.12 10.06
C GLY A 112 -8.82 2.63 9.97
N TYR A 113 -9.97 3.16 10.34
CA TYR A 113 -10.36 4.55 10.14
C TYR A 113 -10.76 5.19 11.46
N LEU A 114 -10.56 6.50 11.53
CA LEU A 114 -11.06 7.35 12.60
C LEU A 114 -11.95 8.43 11.96
N ALA A 115 -13.25 8.42 12.22
CA ALA A 115 -14.24 9.30 11.58
C ALA A 115 -14.10 9.36 10.04
N ASP A 116 -13.97 8.17 9.40
CA ASP A 116 -13.77 7.97 7.95
C ASP A 116 -12.41 8.43 7.39
N TYR A 117 -11.52 8.94 8.21
CA TYR A 117 -10.14 9.20 7.83
C TYR A 117 -9.31 7.91 7.94
N PRO A 118 -8.60 7.48 6.88
CA PRO A 118 -7.63 6.40 7.00
C PRO A 118 -6.50 6.84 7.91
N VAL A 119 -6.31 6.16 9.04
CA VAL A 119 -5.28 6.52 10.02
C VAL A 119 -4.20 5.46 10.09
N PHE A 120 -2.97 5.91 10.28
CA PHE A 120 -1.80 5.06 10.46
C PHE A 120 -1.11 5.46 11.77
N VAL A 121 -0.62 4.48 12.50
CA VAL A 121 -0.08 4.69 13.84
C VAL A 121 1.36 4.23 13.94
N TRP A 122 2.14 4.93 14.75
CA TRP A 122 3.53 4.60 15.03
C TRP A 122 3.80 4.70 16.52
N ASN A 123 4.37 3.66 17.09
CA ASN A 123 4.76 3.67 18.49
C ASN A 123 6.07 4.44 18.66
N THR A 124 6.08 5.40 19.56
CA THR A 124 7.26 6.16 19.99
C THR A 124 7.65 5.76 21.41
N ALA A 125 8.77 6.27 21.93
CA ALA A 125 9.20 5.96 23.29
C ALA A 125 8.17 6.43 24.34
N ASP A 126 7.54 7.58 24.12
CA ASP A 126 6.72 8.30 25.11
C ASP A 126 5.23 8.35 24.73
N GLY A 127 4.80 7.70 23.64
CA GLY A 127 3.41 7.76 23.23
C GLY A 127 3.13 7.16 21.85
N LEU A 128 2.04 7.56 21.23
CA LEU A 128 1.56 7.08 19.96
C LEU A 128 1.37 8.24 18.98
N LEU A 129 2.15 8.23 17.89
CA LEU A 129 1.92 9.11 16.76
C LEU A 129 0.83 8.53 15.87
N VAL A 130 -0.15 9.34 15.53
CA VAL A 130 -1.24 9.02 14.60
C VAL A 130 -1.19 10.00 13.44
N LEU A 131 -1.11 9.48 12.22
CA LEU A 131 -1.28 10.28 10.99
C LEU A 131 -2.60 9.93 10.34
N GLY A 132 -3.41 10.93 10.07
CA GLY A 132 -4.68 10.78 9.37
C GLY A 132 -4.63 11.40 7.99
N TYR A 133 -5.00 10.59 7.02
CA TYR A 133 -5.01 10.95 5.60
C TYR A 133 -6.39 11.44 5.16
N PRO A 134 -6.50 12.19 4.06
CA PRO A 134 -7.80 12.63 3.55
C PRO A 134 -8.78 11.48 3.38
N LYS A 135 -10.07 11.75 3.64
CA LYS A 135 -11.14 10.75 3.44
C LYS A 135 -11.07 10.19 2.02
N ASN A 136 -11.26 8.89 1.87
CA ASN A 136 -11.20 8.14 0.60
C ASN A 136 -9.81 8.09 -0.08
N SER A 137 -8.73 8.52 0.56
CA SER A 137 -7.38 8.43 -0.02
C SER A 137 -6.79 7.02 0.02
N TYR A 138 -7.14 6.23 1.03
CA TYR A 138 -6.68 4.84 1.19
C TYR A 138 -7.83 3.90 1.50
N MET A 139 -7.83 2.73 0.86
CA MET A 139 -8.68 1.62 1.24
C MET A 139 -7.88 0.69 2.16
N LYS A 140 -8.29 0.61 3.43
CA LYS A 140 -7.70 -0.32 4.39
C LYS A 140 -8.49 -1.62 4.40
N LEU A 141 -7.88 -2.69 3.93
CA LEU A 141 -8.47 -4.02 3.95
C LEU A 141 -8.21 -4.66 5.32
N THR A 142 -9.19 -4.60 6.18
CA THR A 142 -9.08 -4.89 7.62
C THR A 142 -9.04 -6.35 8.01
N SER A 143 -8.78 -7.31 7.17
CA SER A 143 -8.80 -8.73 7.63
C SER A 143 -8.19 -9.72 6.65
N ASN A 144 -7.04 -9.46 6.10
CA ASN A 144 -6.37 -10.48 5.30
C ASN A 144 -5.47 -11.36 6.17
N TYR A 145 -6.08 -12.28 6.93
CA TYR A 145 -5.35 -13.38 7.54
C TYR A 145 -5.29 -14.54 6.55
N TYR A 146 -4.14 -14.80 5.99
CA TYR A 146 -3.93 -15.97 5.15
C TYR A 146 -3.26 -17.05 5.97
N SER A 147 -3.91 -18.21 6.07
CA SER A 147 -3.27 -19.41 6.63
C SER A 147 -2.05 -19.76 5.79
N ILE A 148 -0.90 -19.96 6.42
CA ILE A 148 0.32 -20.42 5.75
C ILE A 148 0.05 -21.71 4.98
N ALA A 149 -0.71 -22.64 5.57
CA ALA A 149 -1.11 -23.88 4.91
C ALA A 149 -1.94 -23.64 3.64
N THR A 150 -2.83 -22.62 3.64
CA THR A 150 -3.61 -22.25 2.45
C THR A 150 -2.71 -21.68 1.35
N ILE A 151 -1.77 -20.79 1.72
CA ILE A 151 -0.80 -20.23 0.76
C ILE A 151 0.04 -21.35 0.13
N GLN A 152 0.56 -22.28 0.96
CA GLN A 152 1.33 -23.42 0.46
C GLN A 152 0.54 -24.30 -0.50
N ARG A 153 -0.74 -24.60 -0.20
CA ARG A 153 -1.62 -25.37 -1.08
C ARG A 153 -1.87 -24.67 -2.40
N ILE A 154 -2.14 -23.36 -2.38
CA ILE A 154 -2.32 -22.56 -3.61
C ILE A 154 -1.04 -22.54 -4.43
N THR A 155 0.12 -22.37 -3.81
CA THR A 155 1.42 -22.38 -4.49
C THR A 155 1.70 -23.74 -5.14
N LEU A 156 1.47 -24.84 -4.43
CA LEU A 156 1.62 -26.19 -4.98
C LEU A 156 0.65 -26.45 -6.13
N PHE A 157 -0.60 -25.99 -6.02
CA PHE A 157 -1.59 -26.09 -7.08
C PHE A 157 -1.16 -25.33 -8.34
N LEU A 158 -0.67 -24.09 -8.20
CA LEU A 158 -0.17 -23.26 -9.30
C LEU A 158 1.06 -23.91 -9.98
N ILE A 159 2.00 -24.45 -9.19
CA ILE A 159 3.17 -25.18 -9.73
C ILE A 159 2.71 -26.42 -10.49
N GLY A 160 1.72 -27.16 -9.95
CA GLY A 160 1.15 -28.33 -10.61
C GLY A 160 0.49 -27.98 -11.96
N MET A 161 -0.29 -26.89 -12.01
CA MET A 161 -0.89 -26.40 -13.26
C MET A 161 0.16 -26.03 -14.30
N LEU A 162 1.19 -25.27 -13.93
CA LEU A 162 2.28 -24.90 -14.83
C LEU A 162 3.07 -26.13 -15.32
N GLY A 163 3.19 -27.16 -14.49
CA GLY A 163 3.84 -28.41 -14.86
C GLY A 163 3.04 -29.26 -15.86
N THR A 164 1.71 -29.19 -15.85
CA THR A 164 0.84 -29.91 -16.79
C THR A 164 0.75 -29.26 -18.17
N ASP A 165 1.01 -27.95 -18.27
CA ASP A 165 1.01 -27.21 -19.55
C ASP A 165 2.31 -27.37 -20.36
N ILE A 166 3.32 -28.05 -19.79
CA ILE A 166 4.65 -28.27 -20.44
C ILE A 166 4.76 -29.68 -21.08
N ILE A 167 3.77 -30.57 -20.86
CA ILE A 167 3.73 -31.91 -21.46
C ILE A 167 2.74 -31.92 -22.63
#